data_f43fda8e8194bb304ba01167a4a4d3d7
#
_entry.id   f43fda8e8194bb304ba01167a4a4d3d7
#
_cell.length_a   1.000
_cell.length_b   1.000
_cell.length_c   1.000
_cell.angle_alpha   90.00
_cell.angle_beta   90.00
_cell.angle_gamma   90.00
#
_symmetry.space_group_name_H-M   'P 1'
#
loop_
_entity.id
_entity.type
_entity.pdbx_description
1 polymer ?
#
loop_
_entity_poly.entity_id
_entity_poly.type
_entity_poly.pdbx_seq_one_letter_code
_entity_poly.pdbx_strand_id
1 'polypeptide(L)'
;MRITVIFIAFLMGVSGECSHACPQETGKLPSFPGAEGFGRYTTGGRGGTVYHVTTLEDGDFKGTLRHAVNQRGPRTIVFDVAGNIFLNAPLRIKQDDITIAGQTAPGQGICIVRHPVTIGANNVIIRYLRFRVSNEVEGEPDGLGGMDRKNIIVDHCSISWSVDECCSVYGNENSTVQWCIISESLRTAGHSKGAHGFGGNWGGNHASYHHNLMAHHMSRVPRLGPRPSTQEHEYMDLRNNVFYNWAGNGCYGGEGMKVNIVNNYYKPGPATPDNKVRYRIASISVRNNDYCFDKEGNPNRWFPMLHVWGKFYVDGNIIEGEPDVSKDNWTKGIYEQVRIKGSDGTYTDATRDSIRLRTPLDPGVITTHTAEEAYEKVLASAGCSKWRDIIDERIVKETATGTTTYIGSISKDAARFPGLIDIPQDTKPKGEDSPWVKLSDGGVKAEDLKDTDNDGMPDWWELKNGLNPKDASDGTKTTLSKEGYTNLEVYLNSLVK
;
A
#
# COMPACT_ATOMS: atom_id res chain seq x y z
N MET A 1 63.48 29.95 -23.89
CA MET A 1 62.07 29.73 -24.08
C MET A 1 61.51 28.88 -22.90
N ARG A 2 60.95 29.52 -21.87
CA ARG A 2 60.47 28.82 -20.68
C ARG A 2 58.98 28.60 -20.87
N ILE A 3 58.53 27.34 -20.80
CA ILE A 3 57.15 26.93 -20.88
C ILE A 3 56.64 26.90 -19.46
N THR A 4 55.67 27.76 -19.15
CA THR A 4 54.94 27.77 -17.86
C THR A 4 53.74 26.89 -18.01
N VAL A 5 53.68 25.80 -17.21
CA VAL A 5 52.54 24.88 -17.11
C VAL A 5 51.61 25.42 -16.01
N ILE A 6 50.39 25.79 -16.39
CA ILE A 6 49.34 26.21 -15.47
C ILE A 6 48.58 24.96 -15.05
N PHE A 7 48.60 24.62 -13.73
CA PHE A 7 47.75 23.61 -13.12
C PHE A 7 46.39 24.28 -12.80
N ILE A 8 45.33 23.81 -13.44
CA ILE A 8 43.95 24.14 -13.06
C ILE A 8 43.52 23.09 -12.05
N ALA A 9 43.36 23.49 -10.80
CA ALA A 9 42.76 22.66 -9.75
C ALA A 9 41.24 22.67 -9.92
N PHE A 10 40.66 21.51 -10.21
CA PHE A 10 39.22 21.28 -10.13
C PHE A 10 38.85 21.13 -8.65
N LEU A 11 38.12 22.11 -8.09
CA LEU A 11 37.43 21.95 -6.83
C LEU A 11 36.18 21.10 -7.08
N MET A 12 36.22 19.84 -6.64
CA MET A 12 35.00 19.04 -6.46
C MET A 12 34.26 19.59 -5.25
N GLY A 13 33.13 20.26 -5.51
CA GLY A 13 32.17 20.63 -4.47
C GLY A 13 31.53 19.35 -3.92
N VAL A 14 31.84 19.05 -2.68
CA VAL A 14 31.09 18.05 -1.89
C VAL A 14 29.73 18.66 -1.56
N SER A 15 28.69 18.26 -2.26
CA SER A 15 27.31 18.54 -1.88
C SER A 15 27.01 17.76 -0.60
N GLY A 16 27.02 18.44 0.53
CA GLY A 16 26.59 17.88 1.80
C GLY A 16 25.11 17.50 1.73
N GLU A 17 24.82 16.21 1.81
CA GLU A 17 23.46 15.74 2.05
C GLU A 17 22.98 16.27 3.40
N CYS A 18 22.07 17.23 3.37
CA CYS A 18 21.39 17.70 4.55
C CYS A 18 20.25 16.71 4.87
N SER A 19 20.60 15.58 5.48
CA SER A 19 19.61 14.70 6.09
C SER A 19 19.02 15.41 7.31
N HIS A 20 17.85 16.00 7.16
CA HIS A 20 17.06 16.44 8.29
C HIS A 20 16.54 15.20 9.00
N ALA A 21 17.32 14.69 9.95
CA ALA A 21 16.85 13.68 10.88
C ALA A 21 15.74 14.32 11.73
N CYS A 22 14.51 13.89 11.50
CA CYS A 22 13.38 14.23 12.35
C CYS A 22 13.65 13.71 13.77
N PRO A 23 13.30 14.43 14.85
CA PRO A 23 13.56 13.99 16.22
C PRO A 23 12.90 12.62 16.45
N GLN A 24 13.70 11.62 16.79
CA GLN A 24 13.15 10.34 17.26
C GLN A 24 12.37 10.62 18.56
N GLU A 25 11.10 10.20 18.61
CA GLU A 25 10.42 10.04 19.91
C GLU A 25 11.26 9.07 20.74
N THR A 26 11.98 9.59 21.70
CA THR A 26 12.91 8.81 22.54
C THR A 26 12.12 7.76 23.31
N GLY A 27 12.32 6.49 23.01
CA GLY A 27 11.86 5.35 23.80
C GLY A 27 10.92 4.35 23.13
N LYS A 28 10.35 4.62 21.95
CA LYS A 28 9.51 3.65 21.24
C LYS A 28 10.29 2.94 20.13
N LEU A 29 10.27 1.60 20.14
CA LEU A 29 10.90 0.78 19.13
C LEU A 29 9.97 0.68 17.89
N PRO A 30 10.44 0.98 16.68
CA PRO A 30 9.66 0.77 15.45
C PRO A 30 9.25 -0.69 15.25
N SER A 31 8.26 -0.92 14.40
CA SER A 31 7.80 -2.26 14.03
C SER A 31 8.93 -3.14 13.48
N PHE A 32 9.78 -2.54 12.67
CA PHE A 32 10.99 -3.11 12.07
C PHE A 32 11.87 -1.96 11.55
N PRO A 33 13.15 -2.18 11.26
CA PRO A 33 13.99 -1.20 10.56
C PRO A 33 13.37 -0.80 9.22
N GLY A 34 13.17 0.50 8.98
CA GLY A 34 12.48 1.00 7.78
C GLY A 34 10.96 1.10 7.91
N ALA A 35 10.38 0.81 9.07
CA ALA A 35 9.00 1.15 9.37
C ALA A 35 8.85 2.66 9.55
N GLU A 36 8.02 3.30 8.74
CA GLU A 36 7.84 4.75 8.71
C GLU A 36 6.36 5.15 8.83
N GLY A 37 6.09 6.45 8.94
CA GLY A 37 4.74 6.98 9.05
C GLY A 37 4.07 6.71 10.39
N PHE A 38 2.78 6.94 10.45
CA PHE A 38 2.03 6.89 11.71
C PHE A 38 1.85 5.48 12.27
N GLY A 39 1.88 4.44 11.40
CA GLY A 39 1.84 3.03 11.81
C GLY A 39 3.18 2.45 12.28
N ARG A 40 4.27 3.23 12.27
CA ARG A 40 5.63 2.74 12.51
C ARG A 40 5.87 2.07 13.85
N TYR A 41 5.04 2.35 14.85
CA TYR A 41 5.18 1.79 16.18
C TYR A 41 4.24 0.62 16.47
N THR A 42 3.61 0.06 15.43
CA THR A 42 2.83 -1.16 15.52
C THR A 42 3.73 -2.30 16.01
N THR A 43 3.34 -2.98 17.08
CA THR A 43 4.16 -4.06 17.66
C THR A 43 3.82 -5.44 17.05
N GLY A 44 2.63 -5.57 16.46
CA GLY A 44 2.18 -6.84 15.91
C GLY A 44 2.26 -7.97 16.94
N GLY A 45 2.81 -9.09 16.53
CA GLY A 45 2.99 -10.29 17.36
C GLY A 45 4.27 -10.33 18.19
N ARG A 46 4.96 -9.20 18.38
CA ARG A 46 6.25 -9.14 19.09
C ARG A 46 6.22 -9.88 20.43
N GLY A 47 7.16 -10.82 20.61
CA GLY A 47 7.31 -11.61 21.86
C GLY A 47 6.19 -12.64 22.07
N GLY A 48 5.32 -12.85 21.09
CA GLY A 48 4.24 -13.82 21.16
C GLY A 48 4.61 -15.19 20.59
N THR A 49 3.59 -16.04 20.44
CA THR A 49 3.73 -17.40 19.90
C THR A 49 4.01 -17.38 18.40
N VAL A 50 4.88 -18.27 17.93
CA VAL A 50 5.13 -18.47 16.50
C VAL A 50 4.23 -19.57 15.94
N TYR A 51 3.68 -19.33 14.75
CA TYR A 51 2.88 -20.30 14.02
C TYR A 51 3.48 -20.49 12.61
N HIS A 52 3.82 -21.75 12.30
CA HIS A 52 4.36 -22.15 11.02
C HIS A 52 3.24 -22.49 10.03
N VAL A 53 3.29 -21.90 8.85
CA VAL A 53 2.47 -22.30 7.70
C VAL A 53 3.27 -23.32 6.90
N THR A 54 2.87 -24.58 7.01
CA THR A 54 3.58 -25.73 6.44
C THR A 54 2.88 -26.35 5.24
N THR A 55 1.70 -25.83 4.87
CA THR A 55 0.92 -26.28 3.70
C THR A 55 0.27 -25.10 2.99
N LEU A 56 0.04 -25.24 1.70
CA LEU A 56 -0.68 -24.27 0.86
C LEU A 56 -2.21 -24.48 0.89
N GLU A 57 -2.69 -25.47 1.61
CA GLU A 57 -4.12 -25.73 1.77
C GLU A 57 -4.79 -24.65 2.62
N ASP A 58 -6.08 -24.40 2.36
CA ASP A 58 -6.91 -23.51 3.16
C ASP A 58 -7.92 -24.30 3.99
N GLY A 59 -7.89 -24.09 5.28
CA GLY A 59 -8.75 -24.71 6.27
C GLY A 59 -8.35 -24.30 7.68
N ASP A 60 -9.17 -24.63 8.69
CA ASP A 60 -8.84 -24.30 10.09
C ASP A 60 -8.23 -25.54 10.78
N PHE A 61 -7.04 -25.95 10.33
CA PHE A 61 -6.24 -27.02 10.93
C PHE A 61 -4.76 -26.63 10.97
N LYS A 62 -4.02 -27.21 11.90
CA LYS A 62 -2.60 -26.90 12.15
C LYS A 62 -1.78 -26.96 10.86
N GLY A 63 -0.95 -25.94 10.65
CA GLY A 63 -0.09 -25.78 9.47
C GLY A 63 -0.70 -24.94 8.35
N THR A 64 -1.97 -24.52 8.44
CA THR A 64 -2.58 -23.61 7.46
C THR A 64 -2.49 -22.15 7.91
N LEU A 65 -2.51 -21.23 6.95
CA LEU A 65 -2.56 -19.80 7.23
C LEU A 65 -3.81 -19.42 8.02
N ARG A 66 -4.98 -19.95 7.65
CA ARG A 66 -6.25 -19.64 8.32
C ARG A 66 -6.22 -20.06 9.79
N HIS A 67 -5.70 -21.23 10.09
CA HIS A 67 -5.55 -21.68 11.48
C HIS A 67 -4.66 -20.72 12.28
N ALA A 68 -3.50 -20.36 11.76
CA ALA A 68 -2.57 -19.44 12.41
C ALA A 68 -3.18 -18.05 12.64
N VAL A 69 -3.93 -17.52 11.65
CA VAL A 69 -4.65 -16.25 11.76
C VAL A 69 -5.75 -16.28 12.82
N ASN A 70 -6.44 -17.40 12.99
CA ASN A 70 -7.54 -17.55 13.94
C ASN A 70 -7.10 -17.68 15.40
N GLN A 71 -5.83 -17.92 15.69
CA GLN A 71 -5.31 -18.06 17.05
C GLN A 71 -5.43 -16.75 17.83
N ARG A 72 -5.42 -16.84 19.16
CA ARG A 72 -5.53 -15.70 20.08
C ARG A 72 -4.17 -15.34 20.69
N GLY A 73 -4.07 -14.11 21.14
CA GLY A 73 -2.87 -13.54 21.75
C GLY A 73 -1.83 -13.07 20.74
N PRO A 74 -0.75 -12.44 21.24
CA PRO A 74 0.34 -11.98 20.38
C PRO A 74 0.95 -13.16 19.61
N ARG A 75 1.12 -13.02 18.29
CA ARG A 75 1.63 -14.11 17.45
C ARG A 75 2.30 -13.63 16.17
N THR A 76 3.34 -14.35 15.81
CA THR A 76 4.03 -14.18 14.51
C THR A 76 3.78 -15.40 13.64
N ILE A 77 3.36 -15.17 12.41
CA ILE A 77 3.13 -16.23 11.41
C ILE A 77 4.31 -16.23 10.45
N VAL A 78 4.97 -17.37 10.35
CA VAL A 78 6.09 -17.65 9.44
C VAL A 78 5.67 -18.72 8.42
N PHE A 79 6.36 -18.78 7.29
CA PHE A 79 6.03 -19.68 6.19
C PHE A 79 7.21 -20.58 5.87
N ASP A 80 6.97 -21.91 5.91
CA ASP A 80 7.93 -22.95 5.53
C ASP A 80 7.68 -23.47 4.11
N VAL A 81 6.70 -22.89 3.43
CA VAL A 81 6.28 -23.24 2.07
C VAL A 81 6.24 -22.00 1.17
N ALA A 82 6.38 -22.21 -0.13
CA ALA A 82 6.15 -21.19 -1.15
C ALA A 82 5.05 -21.65 -2.12
N GLY A 83 4.28 -20.71 -2.62
CA GLY A 83 3.22 -21.03 -3.58
C GLY A 83 1.96 -20.20 -3.41
N ASN A 84 0.90 -20.67 -4.07
CA ASN A 84 -0.42 -20.06 -4.02
C ASN A 84 -1.28 -20.73 -2.95
N ILE A 85 -1.78 -19.95 -2.00
CA ILE A 85 -2.80 -20.40 -1.05
C ILE A 85 -4.16 -20.02 -1.63
N PHE A 86 -4.89 -20.98 -2.20
CA PHE A 86 -6.22 -20.77 -2.74
C PHE A 86 -7.25 -20.79 -1.61
N LEU A 87 -7.68 -19.62 -1.19
CA LEU A 87 -8.68 -19.50 -0.14
C LEU A 87 -10.03 -20.09 -0.58
N ASN A 88 -10.68 -20.83 0.29
CA ASN A 88 -12.02 -21.38 0.10
C ASN A 88 -13.13 -20.44 0.59
N ALA A 89 -12.77 -19.43 1.37
CA ALA A 89 -13.65 -18.40 1.89
C ALA A 89 -12.84 -17.15 2.26
N PRO A 90 -13.46 -15.97 2.39
CA PRO A 90 -12.77 -14.76 2.87
C PRO A 90 -11.95 -15.01 4.12
N LEU A 91 -10.73 -14.50 4.17
CA LEU A 91 -9.86 -14.58 5.33
C LEU A 91 -9.97 -13.28 6.13
N ARG A 92 -10.48 -13.36 7.36
CA ARG A 92 -10.60 -12.19 8.24
C ARG A 92 -9.66 -12.33 9.44
N ILE A 93 -8.74 -11.39 9.58
CA ILE A 93 -7.89 -11.25 10.78
C ILE A 93 -8.78 -10.65 11.88
N LYS A 94 -9.20 -11.47 12.85
CA LYS A 94 -10.17 -11.06 13.90
C LYS A 94 -9.54 -10.86 15.27
N GLN A 95 -8.31 -11.33 15.45
CA GLN A 95 -7.61 -11.31 16.74
C GLN A 95 -6.46 -10.32 16.66
N ASP A 96 -6.35 -9.45 17.64
CA ASP A 96 -5.31 -8.42 17.74
C ASP A 96 -3.91 -9.03 17.86
N ASP A 97 -2.89 -8.18 17.76
CA ASP A 97 -1.48 -8.50 18.03
C ASP A 97 -0.89 -9.57 17.11
N ILE A 98 -0.89 -9.31 15.82
CA ILE A 98 -0.42 -10.27 14.80
C ILE A 98 0.64 -9.67 13.88
N THR A 99 1.69 -10.45 13.62
CA THR A 99 2.64 -10.23 12.53
C THR A 99 2.52 -11.37 11.51
N ILE A 100 2.29 -11.05 10.23
CA ILE A 100 2.32 -12.02 9.14
C ILE A 100 3.58 -11.72 8.31
N ALA A 101 4.59 -12.57 8.50
CA ALA A 101 5.94 -12.38 7.99
C ALA A 101 6.16 -13.15 6.68
N GLY A 102 5.58 -12.66 5.57
CA GLY A 102 5.69 -13.29 4.25
C GLY A 102 7.13 -13.42 3.73
N GLN A 103 8.06 -12.61 4.23
CA GLN A 103 9.48 -12.68 3.87
C GLN A 103 10.18 -13.98 4.33
N THR A 104 9.58 -14.73 5.27
CA THR A 104 10.13 -16.04 5.69
C THR A 104 9.91 -17.13 4.66
N ALA A 105 8.89 -16.99 3.82
CA ALA A 105 8.59 -17.97 2.80
C ALA A 105 9.82 -18.24 1.91
N PRO A 106 10.13 -19.50 1.61
CA PRO A 106 11.24 -19.89 0.75
C PRO A 106 11.00 -19.43 -0.69
N GLY A 107 12.07 -19.42 -1.49
CA GLY A 107 12.03 -19.18 -2.94
C GLY A 107 11.23 -17.93 -3.32
N GLN A 108 10.18 -18.12 -4.10
CA GLN A 108 9.38 -17.04 -4.68
C GLN A 108 8.27 -16.52 -3.76
N GLY A 109 8.17 -17.04 -2.53
CA GLY A 109 7.25 -16.53 -1.52
C GLY A 109 5.81 -17.01 -1.66
N ILE A 110 4.88 -16.29 -1.05
CA ILE A 110 3.46 -16.64 -0.95
C ILE A 110 2.59 -15.67 -1.76
N CYS A 111 1.58 -16.24 -2.41
CA CYS A 111 0.43 -15.51 -2.93
C CYS A 111 -0.86 -16.06 -2.32
N ILE A 112 -1.64 -15.19 -1.71
CA ILE A 112 -2.98 -15.50 -1.21
C ILE A 112 -3.96 -15.16 -2.33
N VAL A 113 -4.71 -16.15 -2.79
CA VAL A 113 -5.50 -16.02 -4.03
C VAL A 113 -6.98 -16.31 -3.81
N ARG A 114 -7.80 -15.80 -4.74
CA ARG A 114 -9.23 -16.02 -4.93
C ARG A 114 -10.11 -15.15 -4.03
N HIS A 115 -10.02 -15.26 -2.70
CA HIS A 115 -10.87 -14.50 -1.78
C HIS A 115 -10.15 -13.31 -1.13
N PRO A 116 -10.91 -12.31 -0.66
CA PRO A 116 -10.34 -11.13 0.02
C PRO A 116 -9.71 -11.47 1.36
N VAL A 117 -8.75 -10.63 1.76
CA VAL A 117 -8.21 -10.61 3.12
C VAL A 117 -8.63 -9.32 3.81
N THR A 118 -9.21 -9.42 5.01
CA THR A 118 -9.72 -8.26 5.76
C THR A 118 -9.02 -8.15 7.11
N ILE A 119 -8.42 -7.00 7.37
CA ILE A 119 -7.89 -6.61 8.67
C ILE A 119 -9.07 -6.16 9.54
N GLY A 120 -9.51 -7.02 10.43
CA GLY A 120 -10.60 -6.80 11.38
C GLY A 120 -10.12 -6.68 12.83
N ALA A 121 -8.82 -6.51 13.03
CA ALA A 121 -8.13 -6.49 14.32
C ALA A 121 -7.21 -5.28 14.44
N ASN A 122 -6.76 -4.97 15.63
CA ASN A 122 -5.77 -3.95 15.93
C ASN A 122 -4.37 -4.55 16.03
N ASN A 123 -3.36 -3.68 15.94
CA ASN A 123 -1.96 -4.04 16.11
C ASN A 123 -1.50 -5.14 15.13
N VAL A 124 -1.59 -4.81 13.83
CA VAL A 124 -1.37 -5.76 12.74
C VAL A 124 -0.19 -5.34 11.87
N ILE A 125 0.76 -6.24 11.67
CA ILE A 125 1.88 -6.12 10.74
C ILE A 125 1.71 -7.15 9.62
N ILE A 126 1.72 -6.71 8.35
CA ILE A 126 1.69 -7.59 7.18
C ILE A 126 2.82 -7.20 6.24
N ARG A 127 3.71 -8.16 5.92
CA ARG A 127 4.89 -7.87 5.09
C ARG A 127 5.12 -8.94 4.03
N TYR A 128 5.58 -8.51 2.84
CA TYR A 128 6.06 -9.36 1.74
C TYR A 128 5.10 -10.46 1.31
N LEU A 129 3.83 -10.13 1.15
CA LEU A 129 2.79 -11.03 0.66
C LEU A 129 2.17 -10.51 -0.63
N ARG A 130 1.67 -11.42 -1.45
CA ARG A 130 0.81 -11.09 -2.59
C ARG A 130 -0.63 -11.44 -2.27
N PHE A 131 -1.54 -10.57 -2.68
CA PHE A 131 -2.99 -10.75 -2.58
C PHE A 131 -3.57 -10.59 -3.98
N ARG A 132 -4.02 -11.69 -4.56
CA ARG A 132 -4.64 -11.69 -5.88
C ARG A 132 -6.04 -12.29 -5.78
N VAL A 133 -7.00 -11.42 -5.69
CA VAL A 133 -8.41 -11.80 -5.63
C VAL A 133 -8.87 -12.29 -7.01
N SER A 134 -10.12 -12.60 -7.18
CA SER A 134 -10.67 -13.04 -8.45
C SER A 134 -12.15 -12.71 -8.51
N ASN A 135 -12.66 -12.56 -9.72
CA ASN A 135 -14.10 -12.50 -10.00
C ASN A 135 -14.78 -13.88 -9.98
N GLU A 136 -14.05 -14.95 -9.66
CA GLU A 136 -14.60 -16.30 -9.49
C GLU A 136 -15.42 -16.46 -8.20
N VAL A 137 -15.35 -15.47 -7.31
CA VAL A 137 -16.08 -15.47 -6.03
C VAL A 137 -17.28 -14.54 -6.10
N GLU A 138 -18.32 -14.88 -5.36
CA GLU A 138 -19.51 -14.03 -5.26
C GLU A 138 -19.23 -12.72 -4.52
N GLY A 139 -19.96 -11.67 -4.90
CA GLY A 139 -19.91 -10.37 -4.26
C GLY A 139 -18.96 -9.39 -4.91
N GLU A 140 -18.56 -8.40 -4.15
CA GLU A 140 -17.75 -7.26 -4.55
C GLU A 140 -16.47 -7.21 -3.68
N PRO A 141 -15.57 -8.21 -3.80
CA PRO A 141 -14.43 -8.30 -2.91
C PRO A 141 -13.38 -7.22 -3.17
N ASP A 142 -12.93 -6.59 -2.08
CA ASP A 142 -11.66 -5.86 -2.06
C ASP A 142 -10.48 -6.83 -2.10
N GLY A 143 -9.28 -6.33 -2.42
CA GLY A 143 -8.06 -7.13 -2.37
C GLY A 143 -7.58 -7.32 -0.91
N LEU A 144 -7.01 -6.29 -0.35
CA LEU A 144 -6.69 -6.17 1.07
C LEU A 144 -7.46 -4.99 1.65
N GLY A 145 -8.38 -5.26 2.56
CA GLY A 145 -9.20 -4.25 3.21
C GLY A 145 -8.98 -4.21 4.72
N GLY A 146 -9.31 -3.07 5.33
CA GLY A 146 -9.29 -2.90 6.78
C GLY A 146 -9.76 -1.52 7.17
N MET A 147 -10.72 -1.44 8.09
CA MET A 147 -11.28 -0.16 8.53
C MET A 147 -11.67 -0.18 10.00
N ASP A 148 -11.68 1.03 10.60
CA ASP A 148 -12.10 1.26 11.99
C ASP A 148 -11.23 0.48 13.00
N ARG A 149 -9.91 0.42 12.75
CA ARG A 149 -8.90 -0.29 13.56
C ARG A 149 -7.75 0.65 13.92
N LYS A 150 -6.80 0.16 14.74
CA LYS A 150 -5.65 0.94 15.24
C LYS A 150 -4.35 0.18 15.06
N ASN A 151 -3.28 0.93 14.84
CA ASN A 151 -1.91 0.41 14.77
C ASN A 151 -1.79 -0.67 13.68
N ILE A 152 -1.75 -0.24 12.43
CA ILE A 152 -1.63 -1.12 11.28
C ILE A 152 -0.44 -0.68 10.44
N ILE A 153 0.39 -1.65 10.01
CA ILE A 153 1.38 -1.41 8.97
C ILE A 153 1.35 -2.54 7.93
N VAL A 154 1.20 -2.13 6.67
CA VAL A 154 1.29 -3.00 5.49
C VAL A 154 2.52 -2.58 4.69
N ASP A 155 3.45 -3.50 4.49
CA ASP A 155 4.78 -3.19 3.97
C ASP A 155 5.19 -4.18 2.86
N HIS A 156 5.67 -3.68 1.72
CA HIS A 156 6.17 -4.49 0.60
C HIS A 156 5.19 -5.59 0.15
N CYS A 157 3.91 -5.29 0.06
CA CYS A 157 2.90 -6.21 -0.44
C CYS A 157 2.50 -5.88 -1.88
N SER A 158 2.06 -6.90 -2.64
CA SER A 158 1.48 -6.73 -3.97
C SER A 158 0.01 -7.11 -3.96
N ILE A 159 -0.88 -6.21 -4.37
CA ILE A 159 -2.32 -6.37 -4.24
C ILE A 159 -2.98 -6.10 -5.60
N SER A 160 -3.74 -7.07 -6.12
CA SER A 160 -4.36 -6.92 -7.45
C SER A 160 -5.61 -7.77 -7.63
N TRP A 161 -6.32 -7.51 -8.75
CA TRP A 161 -7.43 -8.30 -9.27
C TRP A 161 -8.68 -8.32 -8.38
N SER A 162 -8.91 -7.22 -7.65
CA SER A 162 -10.14 -7.04 -6.89
C SER A 162 -11.32 -6.66 -7.79
N VAL A 163 -12.53 -6.97 -7.35
CA VAL A 163 -13.77 -6.60 -8.06
C VAL A 163 -14.22 -5.17 -7.69
N ASP A 164 -13.99 -4.72 -6.46
CA ASP A 164 -14.15 -3.31 -6.05
C ASP A 164 -12.76 -2.65 -5.89
N GLU A 165 -12.24 -2.41 -4.71
CA GLU A 165 -10.92 -1.79 -4.53
C GLU A 165 -9.80 -2.81 -4.30
N CYS A 166 -8.62 -2.56 -4.85
CA CYS A 166 -7.46 -3.39 -4.56
C CYS A 166 -7.00 -3.23 -3.09
N CYS A 167 -6.84 -1.99 -2.60
CA CYS A 167 -6.34 -1.75 -1.25
C CYS A 167 -7.14 -0.66 -0.54
N SER A 168 -8.06 -1.06 0.33
CA SER A 168 -8.89 -0.16 1.13
C SER A 168 -8.59 -0.30 2.62
N VAL A 169 -7.41 0.13 3.02
CA VAL A 169 -6.98 0.24 4.42
C VAL A 169 -7.19 1.69 4.84
N TYR A 170 -8.36 2.02 5.41
CA TYR A 170 -8.77 3.42 5.69
C TYR A 170 -9.66 3.56 6.92
N GLY A 171 -9.83 4.80 7.41
CA GLY A 171 -10.57 5.06 8.64
C GLY A 171 -9.94 4.43 9.87
N ASN A 172 -8.66 4.16 9.82
CA ASN A 172 -7.89 3.59 10.92
C ASN A 172 -7.18 4.69 11.70
N GLU A 173 -6.72 4.37 12.91
CA GLU A 173 -5.88 5.24 13.73
C GLU A 173 -4.46 4.68 13.77
N ASN A 174 -3.45 5.53 13.52
CA ASN A 174 -2.04 5.16 13.45
C ASN A 174 -1.78 4.03 12.43
N SER A 175 -1.98 4.32 11.17
CA SER A 175 -1.79 3.32 10.10
C SER A 175 -0.77 3.76 9.05
N THR A 176 -0.10 2.78 8.45
CA THR A 176 0.81 2.99 7.32
C THR A 176 0.61 1.91 6.26
N VAL A 177 0.56 2.32 4.99
CA VAL A 177 0.73 1.46 3.83
C VAL A 177 1.94 1.97 3.06
N GLN A 178 3.00 1.19 3.02
CA GLN A 178 4.27 1.61 2.43
C GLN A 178 4.85 0.56 1.48
N TRP A 179 5.53 1.03 0.45
CA TRP A 179 6.28 0.20 -0.51
C TRP A 179 5.45 -0.93 -1.14
N CYS A 180 4.16 -0.72 -1.37
CA CYS A 180 3.27 -1.71 -1.96
C CYS A 180 3.09 -1.48 -3.47
N ILE A 181 2.84 -2.56 -4.23
CA ILE A 181 2.27 -2.49 -5.58
C ILE A 181 0.77 -2.76 -5.47
N ILE A 182 -0.03 -1.84 -5.96
CA ILE A 182 -1.50 -1.91 -5.99
C ILE A 182 -1.90 -1.75 -7.45
N SER A 183 -2.39 -2.83 -8.09
CA SER A 183 -2.51 -2.80 -9.54
C SER A 183 -3.67 -3.64 -10.08
N GLU A 184 -4.10 -3.29 -11.30
CA GLU A 184 -5.02 -4.11 -12.10
C GLU A 184 -6.29 -4.54 -11.36
N SER A 185 -7.01 -3.58 -10.78
CA SER A 185 -8.39 -3.83 -10.34
C SER A 185 -9.26 -4.20 -11.54
N LEU A 186 -10.14 -5.18 -11.37
CA LEU A 186 -10.95 -5.75 -12.45
C LEU A 186 -12.11 -4.81 -12.81
N ARG A 187 -12.22 -4.44 -14.10
CA ARG A 187 -13.16 -3.42 -14.52
C ARG A 187 -14.60 -3.94 -14.73
N THR A 188 -14.75 -5.04 -15.45
CA THR A 188 -16.07 -5.64 -15.74
C THR A 188 -16.11 -7.07 -15.19
N ALA A 189 -16.16 -7.17 -13.87
CA ALA A 189 -15.97 -8.41 -13.11
C ALA A 189 -17.23 -8.84 -12.33
N GLY A 190 -18.41 -8.35 -12.69
CA GLY A 190 -19.66 -8.72 -12.02
C GLY A 190 -20.10 -7.85 -10.85
N HIS A 191 -19.48 -6.67 -10.64
CA HIS A 191 -19.93 -5.72 -9.62
C HIS A 191 -21.37 -5.24 -9.90
N SER A 192 -22.22 -5.17 -8.86
CA SER A 192 -23.67 -4.85 -8.98
C SER A 192 -23.94 -3.47 -9.60
N LYS A 193 -23.03 -2.51 -9.43
CA LYS A 193 -23.11 -1.16 -10.01
C LYS A 193 -22.52 -1.07 -11.43
N GLY A 194 -22.16 -2.18 -12.04
CA GLY A 194 -21.54 -2.24 -13.38
C GLY A 194 -20.03 -2.10 -13.34
N ALA A 195 -19.44 -1.50 -14.41
CA ALA A 195 -17.99 -1.37 -14.54
C ALA A 195 -17.36 -0.62 -13.35
N HIS A 196 -16.34 -1.23 -12.74
CA HIS A 196 -15.60 -0.74 -11.59
C HIS A 196 -14.08 -0.65 -11.90
N GLY A 197 -13.25 -1.31 -11.15
CA GLY A 197 -11.80 -1.31 -11.33
C GLY A 197 -11.13 -0.17 -10.54
N PHE A 198 -11.15 -0.26 -9.20
CA PHE A 198 -10.72 0.83 -8.33
C PHE A 198 -9.44 0.50 -7.57
N GLY A 199 -8.57 1.52 -7.39
CA GLY A 199 -7.31 1.37 -6.67
C GLY A 199 -7.51 1.21 -5.17
N GLY A 200 -8.04 2.21 -4.49
CA GLY A 200 -8.29 2.09 -3.05
C GLY A 200 -8.92 3.31 -2.40
N ASN A 201 -9.57 3.09 -1.26
CA ASN A 201 -9.96 4.11 -0.31
C ASN A 201 -8.85 4.30 0.73
N TRP A 202 -8.36 5.54 0.88
CA TRP A 202 -7.30 5.90 1.79
C TRP A 202 -7.71 7.08 2.67
N GLY A 203 -7.39 7.03 3.96
CA GLY A 203 -7.74 8.01 4.97
C GLY A 203 -7.63 7.44 6.36
N GLY A 204 -7.89 8.24 7.40
CA GLY A 204 -7.85 7.83 8.79
C GLY A 204 -7.35 8.92 9.72
N ASN A 205 -7.38 8.65 11.01
CA ASN A 205 -6.79 9.51 12.02
C ASN A 205 -5.30 9.17 12.20
N HIS A 206 -4.40 9.96 11.63
CA HIS A 206 -2.98 9.67 11.51
C HIS A 206 -2.72 8.44 10.62
N ALA A 207 -2.91 8.61 9.32
CA ALA A 207 -2.72 7.58 8.30
C ALA A 207 -1.65 8.01 7.28
N SER A 208 -0.68 7.16 7.01
CA SER A 208 0.41 7.39 6.06
C SER A 208 0.32 6.43 4.87
N TYR A 209 0.45 6.98 3.67
CA TYR A 209 0.52 6.20 2.44
C TYR A 209 1.70 6.71 1.63
N HIS A 210 2.79 5.95 1.60
CA HIS A 210 4.01 6.43 0.96
C HIS A 210 4.78 5.35 0.21
N HIS A 211 5.49 5.77 -0.83
CA HIS A 211 6.33 4.91 -1.65
C HIS A 211 5.57 3.71 -2.26
N ASN A 212 4.28 3.87 -2.55
CA ASN A 212 3.49 2.84 -3.21
C ASN A 212 3.42 3.10 -4.72
N LEU A 213 3.27 2.04 -5.51
CA LEU A 213 2.90 2.09 -6.91
C LEU A 213 1.42 1.73 -7.05
N MET A 214 0.59 2.65 -7.54
CA MET A 214 -0.77 2.35 -8.00
C MET A 214 -0.82 2.41 -9.52
N ALA A 215 -1.22 1.31 -10.17
CA ALA A 215 -1.17 1.19 -11.63
C ALA A 215 -2.39 0.49 -12.22
N HIS A 216 -2.86 0.98 -13.37
CA HIS A 216 -3.93 0.37 -14.17
C HIS A 216 -5.27 0.29 -13.44
N HIS A 217 -5.77 1.44 -12.99
CA HIS A 217 -7.07 1.56 -12.33
C HIS A 217 -8.01 2.49 -13.07
N MET A 218 -9.29 2.15 -13.08
CA MET A 218 -10.32 3.03 -13.62
C MET A 218 -10.49 4.28 -12.76
N SER A 219 -10.46 4.13 -11.42
CA SER A 219 -10.72 5.21 -10.47
C SER A 219 -10.10 4.93 -9.11
N ARG A 220 -10.26 5.85 -8.15
CA ARG A 220 -9.76 5.74 -6.77
C ARG A 220 -8.25 5.54 -6.71
N VAL A 221 -7.52 6.53 -7.28
CA VAL A 221 -6.05 6.49 -7.38
C VAL A 221 -5.41 7.67 -6.60
N PRO A 222 -5.59 7.71 -5.26
CA PRO A 222 -6.61 7.02 -4.45
C PRO A 222 -7.93 7.83 -4.32
N ARG A 223 -8.97 7.23 -3.73
CA ARG A 223 -10.08 7.96 -3.09
C ARG A 223 -9.59 8.45 -1.72
N LEU A 224 -9.60 9.75 -1.47
CA LEU A 224 -9.41 10.32 -0.13
C LEU A 224 -10.73 10.12 0.63
N GLY A 225 -10.82 9.06 1.43
CA GLY A 225 -12.06 8.53 1.94
C GLY A 225 -12.20 8.65 3.46
N PRO A 226 -12.91 9.67 3.99
CA PRO A 226 -13.20 9.72 5.42
C PRO A 226 -14.20 8.62 5.80
N ARG A 227 -14.13 8.18 7.06
CA ARG A 227 -15.07 7.25 7.67
C ARG A 227 -15.93 7.96 8.72
N PRO A 228 -17.15 7.51 9.00
CA PRO A 228 -17.95 8.09 10.08
C PRO A 228 -17.26 8.04 11.44
N SER A 229 -16.43 7.01 11.67
CA SER A 229 -15.65 6.84 12.91
C SER A 229 -14.49 7.81 13.07
N THR A 230 -13.97 8.36 11.96
CA THR A 230 -12.78 9.22 11.96
C THR A 230 -13.02 10.59 11.30
N GLN A 231 -14.21 10.85 10.75
CA GLN A 231 -14.49 12.00 9.89
C GLN A 231 -14.14 13.37 10.50
N GLU A 232 -14.21 13.52 11.83
CA GLU A 232 -13.85 14.78 12.51
C GLU A 232 -12.35 14.90 12.78
N HIS A 233 -11.62 13.79 12.68
CA HIS A 233 -10.21 13.68 13.04
C HIS A 233 -9.33 13.15 11.91
N GLU A 234 -9.86 13.12 10.69
CA GLU A 234 -9.08 12.65 9.53
C GLU A 234 -7.80 13.47 9.36
N TYR A 235 -6.68 12.76 9.39
CA TYR A 235 -5.34 13.31 9.26
C TYR A 235 -4.48 12.34 8.45
N MET A 236 -4.16 12.71 7.22
CA MET A 236 -3.54 11.83 6.25
C MET A 236 -2.30 12.44 5.62
N ASP A 237 -1.26 11.64 5.46
CA ASP A 237 -0.08 11.96 4.66
C ASP A 237 0.00 11.04 3.43
N LEU A 238 0.01 11.66 2.25
CA LEU A 238 0.13 11.02 0.94
C LEU A 238 1.38 11.55 0.25
N ARG A 239 2.50 10.80 0.33
CA ARG A 239 3.77 11.25 -0.24
C ARG A 239 4.56 10.18 -0.97
N ASN A 240 5.37 10.62 -1.92
CA ASN A 240 6.33 9.78 -2.62
C ASN A 240 5.72 8.51 -3.27
N ASN A 241 4.41 8.54 -3.60
CA ASN A 241 3.79 7.45 -4.34
C ASN A 241 3.96 7.68 -5.86
N VAL A 242 3.87 6.60 -6.61
CA VAL A 242 3.82 6.61 -8.07
C VAL A 242 2.43 6.18 -8.52
N PHE A 243 1.81 6.99 -9.36
CA PHE A 243 0.51 6.71 -9.94
C PHE A 243 0.66 6.57 -11.45
N TYR A 244 0.26 5.42 -11.99
CA TYR A 244 0.41 5.12 -13.41
C TYR A 244 -0.90 4.69 -14.05
N ASN A 245 -1.17 5.20 -15.27
CA ASN A 245 -2.22 4.75 -16.17
C ASN A 245 -3.64 4.70 -15.54
N TRP A 246 -4.04 5.79 -14.87
CA TRP A 246 -5.43 5.94 -14.39
C TRP A 246 -6.35 6.40 -15.52
N ALA A 247 -7.60 5.90 -15.55
CA ALA A 247 -8.50 6.16 -16.68
C ALA A 247 -9.63 7.16 -16.38
N GLY A 248 -10.30 7.02 -15.24
CA GLY A 248 -11.43 7.88 -14.87
C GLY A 248 -11.05 8.94 -13.84
N ASN A 249 -11.47 8.76 -12.59
CA ASN A 249 -11.00 9.63 -11.51
C ASN A 249 -9.65 9.15 -10.99
N GLY A 250 -8.64 10.02 -11.00
CA GLY A 250 -7.39 9.83 -10.27
C GLY A 250 -7.60 9.95 -8.76
N CYS A 251 -6.85 10.84 -8.09
CA CYS A 251 -7.05 11.18 -6.70
C CYS A 251 -8.26 12.12 -6.54
N TYR A 252 -9.16 11.81 -5.59
CA TYR A 252 -10.34 12.65 -5.36
C TYR A 252 -10.97 12.44 -3.98
N GLY A 253 -11.78 13.40 -3.55
CA GLY A 253 -12.56 13.36 -2.31
C GLY A 253 -12.05 14.31 -1.24
N GLY A 254 -11.74 13.79 -0.05
CA GLY A 254 -11.13 14.55 1.04
C GLY A 254 -12.11 15.43 1.82
N GLU A 255 -13.38 15.03 1.88
CA GLU A 255 -14.43 15.75 2.61
C GLU A 255 -14.05 15.89 4.09
N GLY A 256 -13.82 17.09 4.57
CA GLY A 256 -13.45 17.42 5.95
C GLY A 256 -12.05 16.96 6.39
N MET A 257 -11.30 16.28 5.53
CA MET A 257 -9.99 15.72 5.86
C MET A 257 -8.89 16.78 5.94
N LYS A 258 -7.85 16.50 6.73
CA LYS A 258 -6.57 17.22 6.70
C LYS A 258 -5.55 16.35 5.98
N VAL A 259 -5.02 16.82 4.84
CA VAL A 259 -4.23 15.98 3.93
C VAL A 259 -2.96 16.70 3.46
N ASN A 260 -1.83 16.02 3.56
CA ASN A 260 -0.65 16.32 2.75
C ASN A 260 -0.69 15.51 1.45
N ILE A 261 -0.40 16.14 0.30
CA ILE A 261 -0.16 15.48 -0.99
C ILE A 261 1.19 16.00 -1.48
N VAL A 262 2.26 15.26 -1.23
CA VAL A 262 3.63 15.77 -1.33
C VAL A 262 4.52 14.83 -2.14
N ASN A 263 5.24 15.39 -3.11
CA ASN A 263 6.29 14.70 -3.87
C ASN A 263 5.84 13.36 -4.47
N ASN A 264 4.58 13.26 -4.90
CA ASN A 264 4.11 12.08 -5.65
C ASN A 264 4.42 12.25 -7.13
N TYR A 265 4.68 11.15 -7.83
CA TYR A 265 4.92 11.11 -9.26
C TYR A 265 3.72 10.53 -10.00
N TYR A 266 3.11 11.33 -10.85
CA TYR A 266 1.97 10.95 -11.68
C TYR A 266 2.45 10.72 -13.11
N LYS A 267 2.34 9.50 -13.62
CA LYS A 267 2.70 9.11 -14.98
C LYS A 267 1.47 8.75 -15.78
N PRO A 268 0.94 9.66 -16.61
CA PRO A 268 -0.14 9.32 -17.53
C PRO A 268 0.24 8.16 -18.43
N GLY A 269 -0.67 7.21 -18.59
CA GLY A 269 -0.48 6.04 -19.45
C GLY A 269 -1.47 6.02 -20.62
N PRO A 270 -1.48 4.93 -21.40
CA PRO A 270 -2.35 4.81 -22.59
C PRO A 270 -3.86 4.90 -22.31
N ALA A 271 -4.31 4.56 -21.09
CA ALA A 271 -5.72 4.72 -20.70
C ALA A 271 -6.04 6.09 -20.11
N THR A 272 -5.04 6.90 -19.78
CA THR A 272 -5.26 8.21 -19.15
C THR A 272 -5.78 9.20 -20.20
N PRO A 273 -7.02 9.74 -20.04
CA PRO A 273 -7.62 10.57 -21.05
C PRO A 273 -6.96 11.94 -21.13
N ASP A 274 -6.86 12.50 -22.34
CA ASP A 274 -6.33 13.84 -22.56
C ASP A 274 -7.38 14.91 -22.24
N ASN A 275 -7.62 15.12 -20.98
CA ASN A 275 -8.54 16.15 -20.45
C ASN A 275 -8.16 16.48 -19.00
N LYS A 276 -9.04 17.24 -18.29
CA LYS A 276 -8.80 17.64 -16.89
C LYS A 276 -8.48 16.48 -15.92
N VAL A 277 -8.76 15.23 -16.27
CA VAL A 277 -8.40 14.08 -15.45
C VAL A 277 -6.89 13.85 -15.47
N ARG A 278 -6.25 14.10 -16.60
CA ARG A 278 -4.79 14.01 -16.77
C ARG A 278 -4.06 15.07 -15.97
N TYR A 279 -4.60 16.31 -15.96
CA TYR A 279 -3.90 17.49 -15.43
C TYR A 279 -4.08 17.70 -13.94
N ARG A 280 -4.93 16.93 -13.26
CA ARG A 280 -5.23 17.15 -11.83
C ARG A 280 -4.46 16.23 -10.90
N ILE A 281 -3.90 16.81 -9.86
CA ILE A 281 -3.32 16.09 -8.72
C ILE A 281 -4.46 15.55 -7.84
N ALA A 282 -5.46 16.38 -7.54
CA ALA A 282 -6.63 15.94 -6.79
C ALA A 282 -7.90 16.72 -7.17
N SER A 283 -9.05 16.07 -7.00
CA SER A 283 -10.37 16.66 -7.18
C SER A 283 -11.09 16.65 -5.82
N ILE A 284 -11.22 17.84 -5.20
CA ILE A 284 -11.70 17.99 -3.83
C ILE A 284 -13.21 18.03 -3.76
N SER A 285 -13.77 17.40 -2.73
CA SER A 285 -15.21 17.26 -2.47
C SER A 285 -15.60 17.79 -1.09
N VAL A 286 -16.92 17.95 -0.92
CA VAL A 286 -17.57 18.28 0.36
C VAL A 286 -18.82 17.45 0.50
N ARG A 287 -19.26 17.12 1.72
CA ARG A 287 -20.54 16.46 1.96
C ARG A 287 -21.67 17.49 1.79
N ASN A 288 -22.66 17.14 0.99
CA ASN A 288 -23.87 17.95 0.74
C ASN A 288 -25.12 17.33 1.39
N ASN A 289 -26.25 17.98 1.25
CA ASN A 289 -27.52 17.51 1.80
C ASN A 289 -27.89 16.10 1.30
N ASP A 290 -27.76 15.83 0.01
CA ASP A 290 -28.08 14.51 -0.56
C ASP A 290 -27.27 13.36 0.07
N TYR A 291 -26.13 13.68 0.68
CA TYR A 291 -25.26 12.70 1.33
C TYR A 291 -25.47 12.62 2.84
N CYS A 292 -25.88 13.71 3.47
CA CYS A 292 -25.98 13.85 4.93
C CYS A 292 -27.38 13.61 5.49
N PHE A 293 -28.39 13.47 4.61
CA PHE A 293 -29.76 13.17 5.00
C PHE A 293 -30.26 11.90 4.29
N ASP A 294 -31.21 11.23 4.92
CA ASP A 294 -31.94 10.10 4.32
C ASP A 294 -33.09 10.62 3.40
N LYS A 295 -33.85 9.70 2.81
CA LYS A 295 -34.96 10.04 1.91
C LYS A 295 -36.10 10.74 2.60
N GLU A 296 -36.23 10.56 3.89
CA GLU A 296 -37.25 11.17 4.78
C GLU A 296 -36.79 12.55 5.27
N GLY A 297 -35.55 12.97 4.98
CA GLY A 297 -34.98 14.25 5.40
C GLY A 297 -34.39 14.23 6.82
N ASN A 298 -34.16 13.06 7.42
CA ASN A 298 -33.50 12.96 8.71
C ASN A 298 -31.98 12.95 8.55
N PRO A 299 -31.22 13.58 9.48
CA PRO A 299 -29.77 13.52 9.48
C PRO A 299 -29.25 12.09 9.62
N ASN A 300 -28.30 11.70 8.78
CA ASN A 300 -27.62 10.42 8.89
C ASN A 300 -26.21 10.57 9.54
N ARG A 301 -25.46 9.46 9.61
CA ARG A 301 -24.11 9.42 10.22
C ARG A 301 -23.08 10.38 9.64
N TRP A 302 -23.34 10.97 8.48
CA TRP A 302 -22.44 11.93 7.83
C TRP A 302 -22.80 13.40 8.11
N PHE A 303 -23.93 13.64 8.79
CA PHE A 303 -24.40 14.99 9.08
C PHE A 303 -23.38 15.92 9.77
N PRO A 304 -22.51 15.43 10.70
CA PRO A 304 -21.50 16.29 11.32
C PRO A 304 -20.53 16.92 10.31
N MET A 305 -20.41 16.34 9.11
CA MET A 305 -19.51 16.80 8.04
C MET A 305 -20.25 17.59 6.95
N LEU A 306 -21.50 17.92 7.15
CA LEU A 306 -22.28 18.73 6.19
C LEU A 306 -21.59 20.05 5.93
N HIS A 307 -21.21 20.29 4.65
CA HIS A 307 -20.52 21.48 4.17
C HIS A 307 -19.15 21.76 4.82
N VAL A 308 -18.56 20.79 5.50
CA VAL A 308 -17.21 20.90 6.07
C VAL A 308 -16.18 20.58 5.00
N TRP A 309 -15.47 21.60 4.54
CA TRP A 309 -14.37 21.47 3.60
C TRP A 309 -13.11 20.96 4.28
N GLY A 310 -12.37 20.08 3.59
CA GLY A 310 -11.06 19.63 4.04
C GLY A 310 -10.00 20.72 4.02
N LYS A 311 -8.80 20.39 4.48
CA LYS A 311 -7.61 21.25 4.46
C LYS A 311 -6.45 20.50 3.81
N PHE A 312 -5.78 21.10 2.83
CA PHE A 312 -4.81 20.43 1.98
C PHE A 312 -3.51 21.20 1.87
N TYR A 313 -2.40 20.52 2.12
CA TYR A 313 -1.08 20.95 1.68
C TYR A 313 -0.69 20.15 0.44
N VAL A 314 -0.38 20.82 -0.65
CA VAL A 314 -0.09 20.16 -1.94
C VAL A 314 1.13 20.82 -2.55
N ASP A 315 2.23 20.07 -2.65
CA ASP A 315 3.51 20.61 -3.15
C ASP A 315 4.45 19.51 -3.63
N GLY A 316 5.36 19.86 -4.55
CA GLY A 316 6.41 18.98 -5.04
C GLY A 316 5.92 17.80 -5.90
N ASN A 317 4.63 17.72 -6.22
CA ASN A 317 4.12 16.64 -7.07
C ASN A 317 4.44 16.92 -8.54
N ILE A 318 4.81 15.85 -9.25
CA ILE A 318 5.12 15.91 -10.69
C ILE A 318 4.06 15.14 -11.47
N ILE A 319 3.54 15.75 -12.54
CA ILE A 319 2.80 15.04 -13.59
C ILE A 319 3.69 14.99 -14.82
N GLU A 320 4.10 13.79 -15.22
CA GLU A 320 4.97 13.58 -16.40
C GLU A 320 4.32 14.17 -17.66
N GLY A 321 5.08 15.00 -18.36
CA GLY A 321 4.60 15.71 -19.56
C GLY A 321 3.82 17.00 -19.29
N GLU A 322 3.55 17.35 -18.01
CA GLU A 322 2.73 18.52 -17.62
C GLU A 322 3.53 19.47 -16.72
N PRO A 323 4.52 20.22 -17.27
CA PRO A 323 5.40 21.06 -16.48
C PRO A 323 4.70 22.21 -15.75
N ASP A 324 3.62 22.74 -16.31
CA ASP A 324 2.85 23.82 -15.68
C ASP A 324 2.17 23.38 -14.39
N VAL A 325 1.62 22.16 -14.37
CA VAL A 325 1.00 21.57 -13.18
C VAL A 325 2.07 21.21 -12.15
N SER A 326 3.18 20.66 -12.61
CA SER A 326 4.33 20.30 -11.76
C SER A 326 4.93 21.52 -11.06
N LYS A 327 4.98 22.67 -11.75
CA LYS A 327 5.46 23.94 -11.21
C LYS A 327 4.47 24.62 -10.26
N ASP A 328 3.17 24.50 -10.50
CA ASP A 328 2.11 25.10 -9.71
C ASP A 328 1.03 24.06 -9.38
N ASN A 329 1.35 23.20 -8.43
CA ASN A 329 0.49 22.09 -8.01
C ASN A 329 -0.88 22.59 -7.53
N TRP A 330 -0.91 23.72 -6.83
CA TRP A 330 -2.15 24.23 -6.24
C TRP A 330 -3.09 24.82 -7.29
N THR A 331 -2.61 25.79 -8.06
CA THR A 331 -3.46 26.52 -9.00
C THR A 331 -3.85 25.68 -10.21
N LYS A 332 -2.94 24.83 -10.67
CA LYS A 332 -3.12 24.03 -11.88
C LYS A 332 -3.56 22.59 -11.62
N GLY A 333 -3.28 22.03 -10.41
CA GLY A 333 -3.49 20.63 -10.09
C GLY A 333 -4.69 20.34 -9.20
N ILE A 334 -5.27 21.32 -8.49
CA ILE A 334 -6.42 21.13 -7.61
C ILE A 334 -7.71 21.58 -8.28
N TYR A 335 -8.65 20.64 -8.36
CA TYR A 335 -9.94 20.80 -9.03
C TYR A 335 -11.08 20.54 -8.06
N GLU A 336 -12.26 21.01 -8.45
CA GLU A 336 -13.53 20.69 -7.81
C GLU A 336 -14.06 19.33 -8.31
N GLN A 337 -14.54 18.49 -7.40
CA GLN A 337 -15.26 17.28 -7.76
C GLN A 337 -16.78 17.52 -7.79
N VAL A 338 -17.29 18.33 -6.87
CA VAL A 338 -18.73 18.47 -6.63
C VAL A 338 -19.33 19.51 -7.53
N ARG A 339 -20.27 19.12 -8.37
CA ARG A 339 -21.21 20.03 -9.00
C ARG A 339 -22.36 20.26 -8.04
N ILE A 340 -22.20 21.20 -7.12
CA ILE A 340 -23.28 21.54 -6.19
C ILE A 340 -24.27 22.45 -6.90
N LYS A 341 -25.51 22.04 -6.96
CA LYS A 341 -26.64 22.87 -7.35
C LYS A 341 -27.03 23.72 -6.16
N GLY A 342 -26.86 25.04 -6.23
CA GLY A 342 -27.25 25.97 -5.18
C GLY A 342 -26.10 26.57 -4.37
N SER A 343 -26.43 27.37 -3.35
CA SER A 343 -25.49 28.16 -2.54
C SER A 343 -24.67 27.35 -1.51
N ASP A 344 -25.01 26.09 -1.30
CA ASP A 344 -24.56 25.33 -0.13
C ASP A 344 -23.28 24.52 -0.37
N GLY A 345 -22.24 25.15 -0.87
CA GLY A 345 -20.96 24.51 -1.07
C GLY A 345 -20.34 24.74 -2.44
N THR A 346 -20.65 25.86 -3.07
CA THR A 346 -20.02 26.25 -4.33
C THR A 346 -18.52 26.40 -4.14
N TYR A 347 -17.74 25.73 -4.96
CA TYR A 347 -16.29 25.89 -4.99
C TYR A 347 -15.94 27.21 -5.68
N THR A 348 -15.63 28.20 -4.89
CA THR A 348 -15.20 29.54 -5.34
C THR A 348 -13.70 29.71 -5.13
N ASP A 349 -13.12 30.77 -5.66
CA ASP A 349 -11.73 31.12 -5.35
C ASP A 349 -11.52 31.32 -3.84
N ALA A 350 -12.50 31.90 -3.14
CA ALA A 350 -12.47 32.06 -1.69
C ALA A 350 -12.48 30.68 -0.98
N THR A 351 -13.29 29.73 -1.44
CA THR A 351 -13.28 28.35 -0.94
C THR A 351 -11.92 27.71 -1.16
N ARG A 352 -11.38 27.82 -2.37
CA ARG A 352 -10.08 27.29 -2.76
C ARG A 352 -8.95 27.84 -1.90
N ASP A 353 -8.95 29.14 -1.61
CA ASP A 353 -7.98 29.76 -0.71
C ASP A 353 -8.16 29.28 0.74
N SER A 354 -9.39 29.14 1.18
CA SER A 354 -9.70 28.71 2.56
C SER A 354 -9.28 27.27 2.87
N ILE A 355 -9.27 26.37 1.88
CA ILE A 355 -8.89 24.97 2.06
C ILE A 355 -7.39 24.73 1.92
N ARG A 356 -6.63 25.71 1.44
CA ARG A 356 -5.18 25.63 1.25
C ARG A 356 -4.43 25.77 2.57
N LEU A 357 -3.60 24.80 2.90
CA LEU A 357 -2.56 24.94 3.92
C LEU A 357 -1.30 25.53 3.28
N ARG A 358 -0.68 26.49 3.95
CA ARG A 358 0.56 27.16 3.50
C ARG A 358 1.81 26.48 4.06
N THR A 359 1.64 25.66 5.09
CA THR A 359 2.69 24.82 5.68
C THR A 359 2.21 23.38 5.74
N PRO A 360 3.10 22.41 5.55
CA PRO A 360 2.71 21.00 5.64
C PRO A 360 2.24 20.66 7.05
N LEU A 361 1.35 19.68 7.11
CA LEU A 361 1.04 18.97 8.34
C LEU A 361 2.23 18.10 8.73
N ASP A 362 2.39 17.80 10.02
CA ASP A 362 3.42 16.86 10.48
C ASP A 362 3.17 15.46 9.86
N PRO A 363 4.08 14.91 9.06
CA PRO A 363 3.91 13.60 8.44
C PRO A 363 4.24 12.44 9.39
N GLY A 364 4.67 12.72 10.61
CA GLY A 364 5.40 11.79 11.43
C GLY A 364 6.82 11.54 10.90
N VAL A 365 7.42 10.42 11.23
CA VAL A 365 8.78 10.07 10.77
C VAL A 365 8.68 9.34 9.42
N ILE A 366 8.91 10.04 8.33
CA ILE A 366 8.96 9.49 6.97
C ILE A 366 10.16 10.09 6.23
N THR A 367 10.98 9.24 5.64
CA THR A 367 12.02 9.64 4.69
C THR A 367 11.34 10.23 3.46
N THR A 368 11.63 11.49 3.17
CA THR A 368 11.01 12.20 2.06
C THR A 368 12.01 12.38 0.93
N HIS A 369 11.65 11.91 -0.26
CA HIS A 369 12.41 12.07 -1.51
C HIS A 369 11.77 13.13 -2.41
N THR A 370 12.47 13.62 -3.42
CA THR A 370 11.82 14.33 -4.52
C THR A 370 10.87 13.37 -5.25
N ALA A 371 9.97 13.90 -6.07
CA ALA A 371 9.04 13.02 -6.80
C ALA A 371 9.79 12.11 -7.80
N GLU A 372 10.86 12.61 -8.42
CA GLU A 372 11.72 11.84 -9.34
C GLU A 372 12.49 10.73 -8.60
N GLU A 373 13.12 11.04 -7.48
CA GLU A 373 13.79 10.04 -6.65
C GLU A 373 12.82 8.98 -6.14
N ALA A 374 11.60 9.40 -5.74
CA ALA A 374 10.54 8.50 -5.33
C ALA A 374 10.13 7.56 -6.47
N TYR A 375 10.01 8.09 -7.70
CA TYR A 375 9.70 7.29 -8.88
C TYR A 375 10.72 6.16 -9.07
N GLU A 376 12.01 6.48 -9.06
CA GLU A 376 13.07 5.49 -9.22
C GLU A 376 13.07 4.45 -8.09
N LYS A 377 12.95 4.90 -6.83
CA LYS A 377 12.98 4.02 -5.66
C LYS A 377 11.75 3.11 -5.59
N VAL A 378 10.57 3.62 -5.90
CA VAL A 378 9.33 2.84 -5.93
C VAL A 378 9.41 1.76 -7.00
N LEU A 379 9.87 2.07 -8.21
CA LEU A 379 10.05 1.07 -9.25
C LEU A 379 11.10 0.02 -8.86
N ALA A 380 12.14 0.40 -8.14
CA ALA A 380 13.15 -0.52 -7.66
C ALA A 380 12.64 -1.45 -6.55
N SER A 381 11.86 -0.94 -5.59
CA SER A 381 11.66 -1.61 -4.29
C SER A 381 10.21 -1.92 -3.92
N ALA A 382 9.19 -1.33 -4.55
CA ALA A 382 7.80 -1.58 -4.15
C ALA A 382 7.33 -3.01 -4.50
N GLY A 383 6.28 -3.45 -3.78
CA GLY A 383 5.68 -4.77 -3.91
C GLY A 383 6.43 -5.84 -3.11
N CYS A 384 6.09 -7.09 -3.35
CA CYS A 384 6.78 -8.24 -2.77
C CYS A 384 8.20 -8.38 -3.37
N SER A 385 9.03 -7.37 -3.12
CA SER A 385 10.29 -7.13 -3.83
C SER A 385 11.43 -8.05 -3.44
N LYS A 386 11.31 -8.83 -2.35
CA LYS A 386 12.26 -9.92 -2.07
C LYS A 386 12.36 -10.88 -3.26
N TRP A 387 11.24 -11.13 -3.91
CA TRP A 387 11.12 -11.81 -5.18
C TRP A 387 9.87 -11.30 -5.92
N ARG A 388 10.05 -10.52 -6.95
CA ARG A 388 8.92 -10.11 -7.81
C ARG A 388 8.54 -11.26 -8.75
N ASP A 389 7.25 -11.54 -8.85
CA ASP A 389 6.77 -12.45 -9.89
C ASP A 389 6.59 -11.71 -11.23
N ILE A 390 6.28 -12.47 -12.28
CA ILE A 390 6.16 -11.94 -13.65
C ILE A 390 5.07 -10.86 -13.79
N ILE A 391 4.09 -10.83 -12.88
CA ILE A 391 3.03 -9.81 -12.88
C ILE A 391 3.60 -8.51 -12.33
N ASP A 392 4.23 -8.54 -11.16
CA ASP A 392 4.86 -7.36 -10.57
C ASP A 392 5.98 -6.81 -11.46
N GLU A 393 6.80 -7.69 -12.05
CA GLU A 393 7.85 -7.30 -13.00
C GLU A 393 7.26 -6.58 -14.23
N ARG A 394 6.15 -7.10 -14.78
CA ARG A 394 5.44 -6.48 -15.90
C ARG A 394 4.88 -5.12 -15.51
N ILE A 395 4.19 -4.98 -14.37
CA ILE A 395 3.63 -3.71 -13.91
C ILE A 395 4.72 -2.65 -13.75
N VAL A 396 5.85 -3.02 -13.15
CA VAL A 396 7.01 -2.13 -13.00
C VAL A 396 7.58 -1.73 -14.37
N LYS A 397 7.72 -2.68 -15.29
CA LYS A 397 8.22 -2.42 -16.65
C LYS A 397 7.26 -1.52 -17.43
N GLU A 398 5.96 -1.79 -17.39
CA GLU A 398 4.95 -0.97 -18.05
C GLU A 398 4.94 0.45 -17.51
N THR A 399 5.06 0.61 -16.19
CA THR A 399 5.20 1.92 -15.55
C THR A 399 6.48 2.62 -16.02
N ALA A 400 7.61 1.92 -16.05
CA ALA A 400 8.89 2.50 -16.50
C ALA A 400 8.83 2.98 -17.94
N THR A 401 8.23 2.20 -18.84
CA THR A 401 8.20 2.46 -20.28
C THR A 401 7.00 3.29 -20.75
N GLY A 402 6.00 3.51 -19.90
CA GLY A 402 4.76 4.21 -20.28
C GLY A 402 3.85 3.38 -21.22
N THR A 403 3.94 2.05 -21.14
CA THR A 403 3.24 1.10 -22.04
C THR A 403 2.26 0.22 -21.29
N THR A 404 1.47 -0.56 -22.03
CA THR A 404 0.56 -1.57 -21.47
C THR A 404 0.63 -2.83 -22.34
N THR A 405 0.43 -4.00 -21.73
CA THR A 405 0.47 -5.29 -22.42
C THR A 405 -0.93 -5.84 -22.67
N TYR A 406 -1.85 -5.66 -21.74
CA TYR A 406 -3.16 -6.29 -21.75
C TYR A 406 -4.31 -5.29 -21.80
N ILE A 407 -5.48 -5.77 -22.20
CA ILE A 407 -6.76 -5.04 -22.15
C ILE A 407 -7.86 -5.99 -21.70
N GLY A 408 -8.98 -5.46 -21.22
CA GLY A 408 -10.14 -6.24 -20.84
C GLY A 408 -10.77 -6.99 -22.02
N SER A 409 -11.22 -8.21 -21.80
CA SER A 409 -11.86 -9.07 -22.81
C SER A 409 -13.39 -8.97 -22.82
N ILE A 410 -14.01 -8.46 -21.77
CA ILE A 410 -15.47 -8.39 -21.59
C ILE A 410 -16.02 -7.01 -21.94
N SER A 411 -15.31 -5.95 -21.56
CA SER A 411 -15.73 -4.57 -21.77
C SER A 411 -15.80 -4.20 -23.24
N LYS A 412 -16.96 -3.76 -23.71
CA LYS A 412 -17.15 -3.33 -25.12
C LYS A 412 -16.26 -2.16 -25.53
N ASP A 413 -15.86 -1.35 -24.59
CA ASP A 413 -15.01 -0.16 -24.78
C ASP A 413 -13.57 -0.36 -24.27
N ALA A 414 -13.13 -1.60 -24.11
CA ALA A 414 -11.79 -1.94 -23.60
C ALA A 414 -10.67 -1.25 -24.38
N ALA A 415 -10.80 -1.11 -25.69
CA ALA A 415 -9.83 -0.43 -26.55
C ALA A 415 -9.56 1.04 -26.15
N ARG A 416 -10.47 1.67 -25.40
CA ARG A 416 -10.29 3.04 -24.86
C ARG A 416 -9.45 3.07 -23.58
N PHE A 417 -9.23 1.91 -22.99
CA PHE A 417 -8.59 1.79 -21.67
C PHE A 417 -7.50 0.72 -21.66
N PRO A 418 -6.44 0.89 -22.50
CA PRO A 418 -5.34 -0.08 -22.54
C PRO A 418 -4.67 -0.20 -21.16
N GLY A 419 -4.40 -1.42 -20.71
CA GLY A 419 -3.84 -1.72 -19.39
C GLY A 419 -4.91 -2.01 -18.32
N LEU A 420 -6.18 -1.63 -18.53
CA LEU A 420 -7.26 -2.03 -17.65
C LEU A 420 -7.83 -3.37 -18.12
N ILE A 421 -7.95 -4.30 -17.17
CA ILE A 421 -8.41 -5.67 -17.42
C ILE A 421 -9.78 -5.91 -16.79
N ASP A 422 -10.51 -6.90 -17.27
CA ASP A 422 -11.83 -7.27 -16.77
C ASP A 422 -11.77 -8.48 -15.83
N ILE A 423 -10.93 -9.45 -16.16
CA ILE A 423 -10.77 -10.71 -15.41
C ILE A 423 -9.28 -11.11 -15.36
N PRO A 424 -8.85 -11.91 -14.40
CA PRO A 424 -7.47 -12.38 -14.32
C PRO A 424 -6.97 -13.06 -15.59
N GLN A 425 -7.84 -13.76 -16.30
CA GLN A 425 -7.54 -14.46 -17.55
C GLN A 425 -7.04 -13.53 -18.67
N ASP A 426 -7.38 -12.24 -18.62
CA ASP A 426 -6.87 -11.24 -19.57
C ASP A 426 -5.34 -11.09 -19.52
N THR A 427 -4.75 -11.41 -18.38
CA THR A 427 -3.29 -11.34 -18.16
C THR A 427 -2.58 -12.68 -18.24
N LYS A 428 -3.30 -13.73 -18.66
CA LYS A 428 -2.73 -15.07 -18.77
C LYS A 428 -1.56 -15.10 -19.76
N PRO A 429 -0.37 -15.52 -19.33
CA PRO A 429 0.76 -15.59 -20.24
C PRO A 429 0.50 -16.55 -21.41
N LYS A 430 1.06 -16.22 -22.56
CA LYS A 430 0.90 -17.05 -23.77
C LYS A 430 1.48 -18.46 -23.52
N GLY A 431 0.66 -19.48 -23.74
CA GLY A 431 1.05 -20.90 -23.56
C GLY A 431 0.78 -21.45 -22.16
N GLU A 432 0.34 -20.62 -21.21
CA GLU A 432 -0.09 -21.08 -19.90
C GLU A 432 -1.61 -21.38 -19.89
N ASP A 433 -2.03 -22.32 -19.05
CA ASP A 433 -3.43 -22.67 -18.88
C ASP A 433 -4.16 -21.80 -17.85
N SER A 434 -3.40 -21.07 -17.02
CA SER A 434 -3.90 -20.33 -15.86
C SER A 434 -3.25 -18.95 -15.74
N PRO A 435 -3.96 -17.91 -15.27
CA PRO A 435 -3.39 -16.61 -14.93
C PRO A 435 -2.57 -16.67 -13.61
N TRP A 436 -2.76 -17.72 -12.82
CA TRP A 436 -2.09 -17.88 -11.52
C TRP A 436 -0.64 -18.28 -11.71
N VAL A 437 0.28 -17.40 -11.34
CA VAL A 437 1.72 -17.67 -11.42
C VAL A 437 2.09 -18.82 -10.48
N LYS A 438 2.77 -19.83 -11.02
CA LYS A 438 3.32 -20.92 -10.20
C LYS A 438 4.58 -20.41 -9.50
N LEU A 439 4.49 -20.26 -8.20
CA LEU A 439 5.62 -19.82 -7.36
C LEU A 439 6.40 -21.06 -6.89
N SER A 440 7.71 -21.04 -7.11
CA SER A 440 8.61 -22.12 -6.71
C SER A 440 9.20 -21.85 -5.32
N ASP A 441 9.47 -22.90 -4.56
CA ASP A 441 10.27 -22.85 -3.33
C ASP A 441 11.76 -22.58 -3.58
N GLY A 442 12.18 -22.52 -4.85
CA GLY A 442 13.57 -22.26 -5.23
C GLY A 442 14.50 -23.46 -5.01
N GLY A 443 13.95 -24.64 -4.74
CA GLY A 443 14.72 -25.85 -4.42
C GLY A 443 15.38 -25.79 -3.04
N VAL A 444 14.79 -25.00 -2.11
CA VAL A 444 15.24 -24.94 -0.71
C VAL A 444 15.15 -26.33 -0.07
N LYS A 445 16.21 -26.73 0.61
CA LYS A 445 16.27 -28.03 1.25
C LYS A 445 15.54 -28.03 2.59
N ALA A 446 14.98 -29.16 2.98
CA ALA A 446 14.29 -29.29 4.26
C ALA A 446 15.20 -28.93 5.47
N GLU A 447 16.51 -29.20 5.33
CA GLU A 447 17.50 -28.83 6.36
C GLU A 447 17.63 -27.32 6.55
N ASP A 448 17.44 -26.52 5.48
CA ASP A 448 17.55 -25.06 5.53
C ASP A 448 16.32 -24.41 6.19
N LEU A 449 15.20 -25.14 6.24
CA LEU A 449 13.96 -24.70 6.88
C LEU A 449 13.76 -25.34 8.28
N LYS A 450 14.68 -26.23 8.69
CA LYS A 450 14.54 -26.94 9.95
C LYS A 450 14.64 -25.98 11.12
N ASP A 451 13.59 -25.93 11.92
CA ASP A 451 13.44 -25.18 13.16
C ASP A 451 13.01 -26.18 14.24
N THR A 452 13.98 -26.58 15.10
CA THR A 452 13.80 -27.71 16.01
C THR A 452 12.89 -27.38 17.19
N ASP A 453 12.89 -26.14 17.65
CA ASP A 453 12.10 -25.70 18.82
C ASP A 453 10.88 -24.85 18.45
N ASN A 454 10.69 -24.57 17.15
CA ASN A 454 9.57 -23.86 16.57
C ASN A 454 9.42 -22.42 17.06
N ASP A 455 10.52 -21.70 17.20
CA ASP A 455 10.53 -20.28 17.58
C ASP A 455 10.55 -19.32 16.37
N GLY A 456 10.57 -19.88 15.15
CA GLY A 456 10.50 -19.14 13.88
C GLY A 456 11.85 -18.83 13.27
N MET A 457 12.94 -19.32 13.87
CA MET A 457 14.31 -19.19 13.36
C MET A 457 14.85 -20.55 12.95
N PRO A 458 15.44 -20.73 11.75
CA PRO A 458 16.04 -22.01 11.37
C PRO A 458 17.27 -22.35 12.22
N ASP A 459 17.44 -23.65 12.56
CA ASP A 459 18.57 -24.18 13.35
C ASP A 459 19.93 -23.62 12.90
N TRP A 460 20.18 -23.57 11.57
CA TRP A 460 21.44 -23.08 11.02
C TRP A 460 21.69 -21.60 11.30
N TRP A 461 20.62 -20.80 11.29
CA TRP A 461 20.72 -19.35 11.54
C TRP A 461 20.99 -19.09 13.02
N GLU A 462 20.34 -19.81 13.91
CA GLU A 462 20.55 -19.73 15.34
C GLU A 462 21.99 -20.10 15.72
N LEU A 463 22.47 -21.27 15.26
CA LEU A 463 23.86 -21.70 15.47
C LEU A 463 24.87 -20.64 14.97
N LYS A 464 24.63 -20.06 13.80
CA LYS A 464 25.48 -19.01 13.22
C LYS A 464 25.52 -17.77 14.10
N ASN A 465 24.43 -17.44 14.81
CA ASN A 465 24.30 -16.26 15.63
C ASN A 465 24.49 -16.52 17.14
N GLY A 466 24.91 -17.73 17.51
CA GLY A 466 25.22 -18.13 18.89
C GLY A 466 23.98 -18.34 19.77
N LEU A 467 22.86 -18.67 19.14
CA LEU A 467 21.62 -19.07 19.79
C LEU A 467 21.53 -20.60 19.92
N ASN A 468 20.52 -21.10 20.61
CA ASN A 468 20.36 -22.53 20.87
C ASN A 468 19.12 -23.10 20.18
N PRO A 469 19.25 -23.91 19.09
CA PRO A 469 18.13 -24.49 18.34
C PRO A 469 17.21 -25.44 19.13
N LYS A 470 17.33 -25.50 20.43
CA LYS A 470 16.50 -26.30 21.35
C LYS A 470 15.91 -25.46 22.48
N ASP A 471 16.02 -24.14 22.42
CA ASP A 471 15.53 -23.22 23.46
C ASP A 471 14.63 -22.14 22.82
N ALA A 472 13.39 -22.47 22.50
CA ALA A 472 12.42 -21.54 21.90
C ALA A 472 12.26 -20.23 22.71
N SER A 473 12.75 -20.16 23.94
CA SER A 473 12.67 -18.93 24.73
C SER A 473 13.66 -17.86 24.27
N ASP A 474 14.69 -18.22 23.52
CA ASP A 474 15.67 -17.24 23.07
C ASP A 474 15.18 -16.41 21.87
N GLY A 475 14.20 -16.91 21.10
CA GLY A 475 13.53 -16.15 20.05
C GLY A 475 12.90 -14.84 20.53
N THR A 476 12.45 -14.82 21.78
CA THR A 476 11.86 -13.60 22.40
C THR A 476 12.86 -12.72 23.13
N LYS A 477 14.12 -13.17 23.33
CA LYS A 477 15.19 -12.36 23.90
C LYS A 477 15.66 -11.29 22.91
N THR A 478 16.36 -10.29 23.40
CA THR A 478 16.86 -9.15 22.59
C THR A 478 18.39 -9.15 22.50
N THR A 479 19.01 -10.33 22.61
CA THR A 479 20.47 -10.46 22.76
C THR A 479 21.25 -10.07 21.50
N LEU A 480 20.61 -10.15 20.33
CA LEU A 480 21.21 -9.82 19.04
C LEU A 480 20.99 -8.36 18.60
N SER A 481 20.09 -7.63 19.26
CA SER A 481 19.76 -6.26 18.89
C SER A 481 20.14 -5.26 19.98
N LYS A 482 20.90 -4.23 19.60
CA LYS A 482 21.18 -3.07 20.47
C LYS A 482 19.98 -2.14 20.60
N GLU A 483 19.11 -2.12 19.62
CA GLU A 483 17.90 -1.32 19.56
C GLU A 483 16.75 -1.91 20.38
N GLY A 484 16.79 -3.22 20.70
CA GLY A 484 15.79 -3.93 21.49
C GLY A 484 14.80 -4.78 20.68
N TYR A 485 15.08 -5.07 19.41
CA TYR A 485 14.33 -6.08 18.67
C TYR A 485 14.56 -7.48 19.23
N THR A 486 13.54 -8.31 19.22
CA THR A 486 13.69 -9.72 19.59
C THR A 486 14.60 -10.45 18.59
N ASN A 487 15.21 -11.57 19.01
CA ASN A 487 16.09 -12.33 18.13
C ASN A 487 15.34 -12.81 16.89
N LEU A 488 14.05 -13.23 17.04
CA LEU A 488 13.17 -13.51 15.92
C LEU A 488 13.03 -12.30 14.99
N GLU A 489 12.79 -11.08 15.51
CA GLU A 489 12.69 -9.89 14.66
C GLU A 489 14.02 -9.57 13.96
N VAL A 490 15.16 -9.81 14.59
CA VAL A 490 16.47 -9.68 13.94
C VAL A 490 16.58 -10.66 12.78
N TYR A 491 16.15 -11.91 12.95
CA TYR A 491 16.09 -12.89 11.86
C TYR A 491 15.18 -12.41 10.74
N LEU A 492 13.92 -12.06 11.03
CA LEU A 492 12.95 -11.61 10.04
C LEU A 492 13.47 -10.42 9.21
N ASN A 493 14.15 -9.48 9.86
CA ASN A 493 14.70 -8.29 9.20
C ASN A 493 15.98 -8.61 8.41
N SER A 494 16.72 -9.66 8.75
CA SER A 494 17.89 -10.11 7.99
C SER A 494 17.55 -10.69 6.62
N LEU A 495 16.31 -11.12 6.42
CA LEU A 495 15.80 -11.71 5.17
C LEU A 495 15.51 -10.67 4.07
N VAL A 496 15.42 -9.40 4.45
CA VAL A 496 15.01 -8.28 3.59
C VAL A 496 15.95 -7.09 3.85
N LYS A 497 17.02 -6.99 3.05
CA LYS A 497 18.02 -5.92 3.15
C LYS A 497 18.01 -5.07 1.89
#